data_383fdc8dfbd3e78f894bc343b73a13fa
#
_entry.id   383fdc8dfbd3e78f894bc343b73a13fa
#
_cell.length_a   1.000
_cell.length_b   1.000
_cell.length_c   1.000
_cell.angle_alpha   90.00
_cell.angle_beta   90.00
_cell.angle_gamma   90.00
#
_symmetry.space_group_name_H-M   'P 1'
#
loop_
_entity.id
_entity.type
_entity.pdbx_description
1 polymer ?
#
loop_
_entity_poly.entity_id
_entity_poly.type
_entity_poly.pdbx_seq_one_letter_code
_entity_poly.pdbx_strand_id
1 'polypeptide(L)'
;MSKSSNFGYSKVTPKEKTKLVQKVFSDVASNYDLMNDVMSFGAHRLWKKIFIDLVNPLKDDIIIDVGSGSGDLVLEIQKKNFGTKIDVVDLNAEMLKEGEKRIRKGNIKFYLQNAEQLYFENNTYDKYLIAFCLRNITNIDQALKEAFR
;
A
#
# COMPACT_ATOMS: atom_id res chain seq x y z
N MET A 1 -21.21 -19.17 11.93
CA MET A 1 -21.61 -18.62 10.61
C MET A 1 -20.36 -18.09 9.92
N SER A 2 -19.98 -18.63 8.76
CA SER A 2 -18.85 -18.13 8.00
C SER A 2 -19.14 -16.69 7.55
N LYS A 3 -18.32 -15.71 7.97
CA LYS A 3 -18.44 -14.32 7.49
C LYS A 3 -18.25 -14.31 5.97
N SER A 4 -19.28 -13.89 5.23
CA SER A 4 -19.16 -13.67 3.78
C SER A 4 -18.55 -12.29 3.51
N SER A 5 -17.74 -12.20 2.47
CA SER A 5 -17.13 -10.95 2.00
C SER A 5 -17.52 -10.70 0.54
N ASN A 6 -17.56 -9.46 0.11
CA ASN A 6 -17.89 -9.12 -1.28
C ASN A 6 -16.61 -8.98 -2.11
N PHE A 7 -16.63 -9.56 -3.31
CA PHE A 7 -15.65 -9.34 -4.37
C PHE A 7 -16.40 -9.02 -5.66
N GLY A 8 -16.43 -7.75 -6.02
CA GLY A 8 -17.33 -7.24 -7.05
C GLY A 8 -18.79 -7.55 -6.70
N TYR A 9 -19.50 -8.22 -7.60
CA TYR A 9 -20.90 -8.64 -7.41
C TYR A 9 -21.04 -10.03 -6.76
N SER A 10 -19.94 -10.73 -6.46
CA SER A 10 -19.96 -12.09 -5.94
C SER A 10 -19.72 -12.11 -4.42
N LYS A 11 -20.46 -12.98 -3.70
CA LYS A 11 -20.19 -13.29 -2.29
C LYS A 11 -19.16 -14.40 -2.23
N VAL A 12 -18.05 -14.17 -1.53
CA VAL A 12 -16.93 -15.09 -1.37
C VAL A 12 -16.55 -15.23 0.10
N THR A 13 -15.81 -16.27 0.44
CA THR A 13 -15.20 -16.35 1.77
C THR A 13 -14.04 -15.35 1.92
N PRO A 14 -13.68 -14.94 3.15
CA PRO A 14 -12.55 -14.04 3.38
C PRO A 14 -11.24 -14.52 2.72
N LYS A 15 -10.94 -15.81 2.81
CA LYS A 15 -9.74 -16.42 2.18
C LYS A 15 -9.78 -16.37 0.64
N GLU A 16 -10.94 -16.60 0.06
CA GLU A 16 -11.13 -16.48 -1.40
C GLU A 16 -10.99 -15.05 -1.86
N LYS A 17 -11.57 -14.08 -1.13
CA LYS A 17 -11.38 -12.65 -1.44
C LYS A 17 -9.91 -12.30 -1.51
N THR A 18 -9.13 -12.62 -0.47
CA THR A 18 -7.70 -12.33 -0.43
C THR A 18 -6.96 -12.93 -1.64
N LYS A 19 -7.23 -14.21 -1.97
CA LYS A 19 -6.60 -14.86 -3.13
C LYS A 19 -6.97 -14.21 -4.47
N LEU A 20 -8.24 -13.85 -4.65
CA LEU A 20 -8.72 -13.20 -5.87
C LEU A 20 -8.10 -11.82 -6.04
N VAL A 21 -8.06 -11.04 -4.97
CA VAL A 21 -7.40 -9.72 -4.96
C VAL A 21 -5.92 -9.86 -5.32
N GLN A 22 -5.19 -10.77 -4.66
CA GLN A 22 -3.77 -11.00 -4.97
C GLN A 22 -3.57 -11.39 -6.43
N LYS A 23 -4.40 -12.31 -6.97
CA LYS A 23 -4.30 -12.73 -8.37
C LYS A 23 -4.46 -11.54 -9.32
N VAL A 24 -5.50 -10.71 -9.13
CA VAL A 24 -5.73 -9.53 -9.98
C VAL A 24 -4.50 -8.60 -9.96
N PHE A 25 -3.93 -8.31 -8.79
CA PHE A 25 -2.77 -7.44 -8.69
C PHE A 25 -1.49 -8.08 -9.27
N SER A 26 -1.30 -9.39 -9.14
CA SER A 26 -0.18 -10.09 -9.77
C SER A 26 -0.28 -10.05 -11.31
N ASP A 27 -1.47 -10.26 -11.86
CA ASP A 27 -1.69 -10.29 -13.31
C ASP A 27 -1.44 -8.91 -13.97
N VAL A 28 -1.62 -7.82 -13.21
CA VAL A 28 -1.48 -6.45 -13.74
C VAL A 28 -0.22 -5.73 -13.25
N ALA A 29 0.61 -6.34 -12.38
CA ALA A 29 1.71 -5.68 -11.69
C ALA A 29 2.66 -4.92 -12.65
N SER A 30 3.04 -5.53 -13.78
CA SER A 30 3.93 -4.91 -14.78
C SER A 30 3.31 -3.73 -15.52
N ASN A 31 1.98 -3.65 -15.62
CA ASN A 31 1.24 -2.61 -16.32
C ASN A 31 0.36 -1.77 -15.40
N TYR A 32 0.56 -1.91 -14.08
CA TYR A 32 -0.32 -1.33 -13.07
C TYR A 32 -0.46 0.19 -13.21
N ASP A 33 0.63 0.89 -13.45
CA ASP A 33 0.61 2.34 -13.60
C ASP A 33 -0.10 2.78 -14.87
N LEU A 34 0.16 2.08 -15.99
CA LEU A 34 -0.51 2.37 -17.26
C LEU A 34 -2.03 2.15 -17.13
N MET A 35 -2.42 1.06 -16.48
CA MET A 35 -3.84 0.77 -16.23
C MET A 35 -4.48 1.87 -15.37
N ASN A 36 -3.81 2.30 -14.30
CA ASN A 36 -4.32 3.39 -13.46
C ASN A 36 -4.37 4.73 -14.20
N ASP A 37 -3.37 5.05 -15.01
CA ASP A 37 -3.37 6.25 -15.86
C ASP A 37 -4.58 6.27 -16.80
N VAL A 38 -4.82 5.16 -17.50
CA VAL A 38 -5.94 5.04 -18.43
C VAL A 38 -7.28 5.14 -17.69
N MET A 39 -7.46 4.40 -16.59
CA MET A 39 -8.73 4.37 -15.84
C MET A 39 -9.05 5.68 -15.12
N SER A 40 -8.06 6.47 -14.75
CA SER A 40 -8.23 7.73 -14.02
C SER A 40 -7.93 8.99 -14.84
N PHE A 41 -7.59 8.83 -16.12
CA PHE A 41 -7.06 9.93 -16.95
C PHE A 41 -5.90 10.66 -16.26
N GLY A 42 -5.02 9.91 -15.55
CA GLY A 42 -3.89 10.43 -14.80
C GLY A 42 -4.26 11.12 -13.45
N ALA A 43 -5.54 11.23 -13.11
CA ALA A 43 -5.98 11.91 -11.88
C ALA A 43 -5.43 11.25 -10.60
N HIS A 44 -5.18 9.94 -10.61
CA HIS A 44 -4.60 9.24 -9.45
C HIS A 44 -3.23 9.81 -9.06
N ARG A 45 -2.43 10.32 -10.00
CA ARG A 45 -1.13 10.95 -9.74
C ARG A 45 -1.30 12.27 -8.98
N LEU A 46 -2.28 13.08 -9.37
CA LEU A 46 -2.61 14.32 -8.67
C LEU A 46 -3.09 14.04 -7.25
N TRP A 47 -3.98 13.06 -7.07
CA TRP A 47 -4.48 12.68 -5.73
C TRP A 47 -3.36 12.20 -4.81
N LYS A 48 -2.44 11.36 -5.31
CA LYS A 48 -1.29 10.90 -4.54
C LYS A 48 -0.37 12.07 -4.15
N LYS A 49 -0.15 13.01 -5.05
CA LYS A 49 0.63 14.22 -4.76
C LYS A 49 -0.03 15.06 -3.67
N ILE A 50 -1.34 15.36 -3.81
CA ILE A 50 -2.11 16.12 -2.80
C ILE A 50 -2.07 15.38 -1.46
N PHE A 51 -2.23 14.05 -1.47
CA PHE A 51 -2.16 13.25 -0.25
C PHE A 51 -0.81 13.40 0.46
N ILE A 52 0.30 13.30 -0.26
CA ILE A 52 1.63 13.50 0.32
C ILE A 52 1.89 14.96 0.71
N ASP A 53 1.28 15.93 0.02
CA ASP A 53 1.32 17.33 0.46
C ASP A 53 0.64 17.51 1.83
N LEU A 54 -0.49 16.86 2.06
CA LEU A 54 -1.20 16.88 3.34
C LEU A 54 -0.45 16.11 4.44
N VAL A 55 0.13 14.95 4.11
CA VAL A 55 0.96 14.15 5.03
C VAL A 55 2.16 14.94 5.52
N ASN A 56 2.70 15.81 4.66
CA ASN A 56 3.87 16.66 4.96
C ASN A 56 5.02 15.86 5.61
N PRO A 57 5.63 14.89 4.89
CA PRO A 57 6.70 14.05 5.43
C PRO A 57 7.93 14.90 5.79
N LEU A 58 8.44 14.71 7.01
CA LEU A 58 9.65 15.36 7.49
C LEU A 58 10.85 14.42 7.29
N LYS A 59 12.05 15.00 7.28
CA LYS A 59 13.30 14.24 7.04
C LYS A 59 13.52 13.13 8.08
N ASP A 60 13.16 13.39 9.32
CA ASP A 60 13.42 12.48 10.46
C ASP A 60 12.21 11.57 10.75
N ASP A 61 11.11 11.70 10.02
CA ASP A 61 9.96 10.81 10.16
C ASP A 61 10.32 9.36 9.82
N ILE A 62 9.76 8.44 10.56
CA ILE A 62 9.70 7.01 10.24
C ILE A 62 8.30 6.71 9.75
N ILE A 63 8.19 6.42 8.46
CA ILE A 63 6.90 6.25 7.78
C ILE A 63 6.70 4.80 7.39
N ILE A 64 5.48 4.30 7.54
CA ILE A 64 5.07 3.02 6.96
C ILE A 64 4.01 3.27 5.88
N ASP A 65 4.20 2.68 4.69
CA ASP A 65 3.24 2.69 3.57
C ASP A 65 2.69 1.28 3.37
N VAL A 66 1.43 1.07 3.75
CA VAL A 66 0.79 -0.24 3.79
C VAL A 66 -0.20 -0.42 2.63
N GLY A 67 -0.05 -1.53 1.92
CA GLY A 67 -0.72 -1.74 0.63
C GLY A 67 -0.14 -0.81 -0.44
N SER A 68 1.17 -0.63 -0.39
CA SER A 68 1.93 0.33 -1.19
C SER A 68 1.88 0.02 -2.69
N GLY A 69 1.64 -1.25 -3.04
CA GLY A 69 1.69 -1.70 -4.42
C GLY A 69 3.09 -1.50 -5.02
N SER A 70 3.15 -0.79 -6.15
CA SER A 70 4.41 -0.46 -6.84
C SER A 70 5.14 0.77 -6.26
N GLY A 71 4.74 1.28 -5.09
CA GLY A 71 5.47 2.30 -4.33
C GLY A 71 5.26 3.74 -4.79
N ASP A 72 4.11 4.07 -5.34
CA ASP A 72 3.85 5.42 -5.87
C ASP A 72 3.91 6.52 -4.79
N LEU A 73 3.41 6.25 -3.57
CA LEU A 73 3.50 7.21 -2.47
C LEU A 73 4.95 7.43 -2.05
N VAL A 74 5.74 6.37 -2.03
CA VAL A 74 7.17 6.43 -1.72
C VAL A 74 7.91 7.32 -2.70
N LEU A 75 7.61 7.22 -4.00
CA LEU A 75 8.19 8.08 -5.02
C LEU A 75 7.82 9.57 -4.80
N GLU A 76 6.58 9.85 -4.41
CA GLU A 76 6.17 11.22 -4.11
C GLU A 76 6.84 11.75 -2.82
N ILE A 77 7.02 10.92 -1.79
CA ILE A 77 7.76 11.29 -0.58
C ILE A 77 9.23 11.57 -0.92
N GLN A 78 9.88 10.74 -1.73
CA GLN A 78 11.28 10.94 -2.14
C GLN A 78 11.50 12.24 -2.92
N LYS A 79 10.51 12.70 -3.69
CA LYS A 79 10.58 14.01 -4.37
C LYS A 79 10.64 15.19 -3.38
N LYS A 80 9.98 15.06 -2.23
CA LYS A 80 9.95 16.08 -1.17
C LYS A 80 11.14 15.95 -0.23
N ASN A 81 11.42 14.73 0.20
CA ASN A 81 12.38 14.47 1.27
C ASN A 81 13.06 13.11 1.08
N PHE A 82 14.15 13.08 0.33
CA PHE A 82 14.84 11.84 -0.03
C PHE A 82 15.40 11.07 1.18
N GLY A 83 15.67 11.75 2.31
CA GLY A 83 16.23 11.14 3.51
C GLY A 83 15.24 10.45 4.44
N THR A 84 13.94 10.60 4.21
CA THR A 84 12.88 10.00 5.04
C THR A 84 13.00 8.48 5.09
N LYS A 85 12.83 7.90 6.28
CA LYS A 85 12.84 6.46 6.51
C LYS A 85 11.47 5.88 6.18
N ILE A 86 11.41 4.92 5.26
CA ILE A 86 10.12 4.37 4.81
C ILE A 86 10.18 2.84 4.81
N ASP A 87 9.25 2.23 5.52
CA ASP A 87 8.98 0.80 5.42
C ASP A 87 7.76 0.59 4.51
N VAL A 88 7.99 -0.15 3.43
CA VAL A 88 7.02 -0.42 2.35
C VAL A 88 6.44 -1.79 2.58
N VAL A 89 5.14 -1.88 2.73
CA VAL A 89 4.44 -3.14 3.01
C VAL A 89 3.40 -3.43 1.96
N ASP A 90 3.43 -4.61 1.40
CA ASP A 90 2.35 -5.13 0.57
C ASP A 90 2.19 -6.65 0.78
N LEU A 91 1.01 -7.17 0.47
CA LEU A 91 0.73 -8.60 0.51
C LEU A 91 1.10 -9.29 -0.81
N ASN A 92 1.41 -8.54 -1.86
CA ASN A 92 1.71 -9.03 -3.19
C ASN A 92 3.20 -8.87 -3.52
N ALA A 93 3.90 -10.00 -3.65
CA ALA A 93 5.34 -10.02 -3.91
C ALA A 93 5.71 -9.42 -5.29
N GLU A 94 4.86 -9.59 -6.31
CA GLU A 94 5.14 -9.04 -7.64
C GLU A 94 5.06 -7.51 -7.64
N MET A 95 4.09 -6.95 -6.90
CA MET A 95 3.97 -5.50 -6.70
C MET A 95 5.20 -4.94 -5.99
N LEU A 96 5.68 -5.59 -4.93
CA LEU A 96 6.90 -5.18 -4.21
C LEU A 96 8.12 -5.22 -5.12
N LYS A 97 8.28 -6.26 -5.95
CA LYS A 97 9.38 -6.33 -6.93
C LYS A 97 9.35 -5.17 -7.93
N GLU A 98 8.17 -4.78 -8.41
CA GLU A 98 8.05 -3.61 -9.28
C GLU A 98 8.41 -2.32 -8.52
N GLY A 99 8.01 -2.19 -7.25
CA GLY A 99 8.40 -1.09 -6.38
C GLY A 99 9.92 -1.00 -6.20
N GLU A 100 10.59 -2.12 -5.91
CA GLU A 100 12.04 -2.18 -5.75
C GLU A 100 12.81 -1.73 -7.00
N LYS A 101 12.29 -2.01 -8.21
CA LYS A 101 12.90 -1.56 -9.47
C LYS A 101 12.77 -0.06 -9.70
N ARG A 102 11.68 0.54 -9.23
CA ARG A 102 11.31 1.93 -9.50
C ARG A 102 11.85 2.90 -8.46
N ILE A 103 11.90 2.46 -7.21
CA ILE A 103 12.28 3.30 -6.07
C ILE A 103 13.81 3.41 -6.01
N ARG A 104 14.30 4.65 -5.95
CA ARG A 104 15.72 4.92 -5.82
C ARG A 104 16.24 4.46 -4.45
N LYS A 105 17.51 4.10 -4.38
CA LYS A 105 18.18 3.79 -3.12
C LYS A 105 18.00 4.96 -2.13
N GLY A 106 17.71 4.59 -0.88
CA GLY A 106 17.45 5.52 0.22
C GLY A 106 17.21 4.70 1.50
N ASN A 107 16.64 5.31 2.53
CA ASN A 107 16.28 4.63 3.77
C ASN A 107 14.94 3.88 3.59
N ILE A 108 14.86 2.98 2.61
CA ILE A 108 13.62 2.26 2.26
C ILE A 108 13.82 0.77 2.40
N LYS A 109 12.88 0.12 3.07
CA LYS A 109 12.84 -1.34 3.24
C LYS A 109 11.50 -1.87 2.77
N PHE A 110 11.51 -3.07 2.18
CA PHE A 110 10.34 -3.73 1.64
C PHE A 110 9.99 -4.96 2.45
N TYR A 111 8.70 -5.14 2.75
CA TYR A 111 8.20 -6.23 3.57
C TYR A 111 6.95 -6.86 2.95
N LEU A 112 7.00 -8.16 2.74
CA LEU A 112 5.85 -8.95 2.32
C LEU A 112 5.03 -9.32 3.55
N GLN A 113 4.03 -8.48 3.89
CA GLN A 113 3.19 -8.67 5.08
C GLN A 113 1.73 -8.32 4.80
N ASN A 114 0.85 -8.83 5.64
CA ASN A 114 -0.58 -8.52 5.62
C ASN A 114 -0.87 -7.30 6.50
N ALA A 115 -1.61 -6.33 5.99
CA ALA A 115 -2.06 -5.16 6.75
C ALA A 115 -2.87 -5.52 8.02
N GLU A 116 -3.47 -6.71 8.04
CA GLU A 116 -4.23 -7.23 9.20
C GLU A 116 -3.32 -7.84 10.29
N GLN A 117 -2.02 -8.01 10.00
CA GLN A 117 -1.04 -8.57 10.94
C GLN A 117 0.36 -8.10 10.55
N LEU A 118 0.82 -7.02 11.16
CA LEU A 118 2.13 -6.43 10.93
C LEU A 118 3.11 -6.86 12.04
N TYR A 119 4.32 -7.26 11.65
CA TYR A 119 5.35 -7.75 12.56
C TYR A 119 6.34 -6.63 12.96
N PHE A 120 5.79 -5.48 13.34
CA PHE A 120 6.54 -4.35 13.86
C PHE A 120 6.18 -4.09 15.32
N GLU A 121 7.09 -3.49 16.06
CA GLU A 121 6.86 -3.07 17.44
C GLU A 121 5.79 -1.97 17.50
N ASN A 122 5.16 -1.82 18.66
CA ASN A 122 4.19 -0.75 18.89
C ASN A 122 4.90 0.62 18.90
N ASN A 123 4.19 1.66 18.49
CA ASN A 123 4.69 3.04 18.52
C ASN A 123 6.02 3.24 17.77
N THR A 124 6.19 2.52 16.65
CA THR A 124 7.43 2.57 15.83
C THR A 124 7.41 3.70 14.82
N TYR A 125 6.26 4.05 14.29
CA TYR A 125 6.10 4.95 13.16
C TYR A 125 5.47 6.26 13.55
N ASP A 126 5.98 7.36 12.97
CA ASP A 126 5.39 8.69 13.10
C ASP A 126 4.18 8.87 12.18
N LYS A 127 4.18 8.17 11.04
CA LYS A 127 3.10 8.22 10.05
C LYS A 127 2.81 6.84 9.48
N TYR A 128 1.53 6.48 9.49
CA TYR A 128 1.00 5.30 8.82
C TYR A 128 0.19 5.73 7.60
N LEU A 129 0.60 5.26 6.43
CA LEU A 129 -0.06 5.59 5.17
C LEU A 129 -0.77 4.37 4.63
N ILE A 130 -1.98 4.56 4.13
CA ILE A 130 -2.73 3.58 3.38
C ILE A 130 -3.58 4.30 2.33
N ALA A 131 -3.31 4.08 1.06
CA ALA A 131 -4.03 4.74 -0.02
C ALA A 131 -4.57 3.73 -1.04
N PHE A 132 -5.84 3.86 -1.39
CA PHE A 132 -6.57 3.01 -2.35
C PHE A 132 -6.61 1.51 -2.02
N CYS A 133 -5.97 1.05 -0.94
CA CYS A 133 -5.87 -0.34 -0.53
C CYS A 133 -6.99 -0.76 0.43
N LEU A 134 -7.48 0.12 1.31
CA LEU A 134 -8.38 -0.22 2.43
C LEU A 134 -9.62 -1.02 1.99
N ARG A 135 -10.21 -0.70 0.84
CA ARG A 135 -11.36 -1.41 0.26
C ARG A 135 -11.07 -2.88 -0.09
N ASN A 136 -9.80 -3.22 -0.31
CA ASN A 136 -9.36 -4.56 -0.69
C ASN A 136 -9.06 -5.45 0.53
N ILE A 137 -8.90 -4.85 1.71
CA ILE A 137 -8.64 -5.55 2.97
C ILE A 137 -9.86 -6.37 3.37
N THR A 138 -9.61 -7.56 3.86
CA THR A 138 -10.67 -8.49 4.26
C THR A 138 -11.26 -8.13 5.61
N ASN A 139 -10.41 -7.82 6.60
CA ASN A 139 -10.80 -7.39 7.94
C ASN A 139 -10.27 -5.98 8.21
N ILE A 140 -11.05 -4.98 7.83
CA ILE A 140 -10.69 -3.56 7.97
C ILE A 140 -10.47 -3.19 9.43
N ASP A 141 -11.32 -3.66 10.35
CA ASP A 141 -11.20 -3.35 11.78
C ASP A 141 -9.86 -3.83 12.34
N GLN A 142 -9.41 -5.01 11.91
CA GLN A 142 -8.12 -5.54 12.34
C GLN A 142 -6.96 -4.72 11.76
N ALA A 143 -7.02 -4.35 10.49
CA ALA A 143 -5.99 -3.50 9.87
C ALA A 143 -5.91 -2.11 10.52
N LEU A 144 -7.05 -1.53 10.91
CA LEU A 144 -7.06 -0.26 11.64
C LEU A 144 -6.49 -0.39 13.07
N LYS A 145 -6.68 -1.54 13.74
CA LYS A 145 -6.01 -1.82 15.01
C LYS A 145 -4.49 -1.91 14.86
N GLU A 146 -4.02 -2.55 13.79
CA GLU A 146 -2.59 -2.58 13.46
C GLU A 146 -2.04 -1.17 13.19
N ALA A 147 -2.79 -0.34 12.46
CA ALA A 147 -2.41 1.04 12.19
C ALA A 147 -2.32 1.91 13.47
N PHE A 148 -3.19 1.64 14.44
CA PHE A 148 -3.26 2.42 15.70
C PHE A 148 -2.17 2.04 16.69
N ARG A 149 -1.72 0.80 16.72
CA ARG A 149 -0.71 0.37 17.68
C ARG A 149 0.70 0.84 17.31
#